data_df0b773d46a2860fd5a9894ee44934bb
#
_entry.id   df0b773d46a2860fd5a9894ee44934bb
#
_cell.length_a   1.000
_cell.length_b   1.000
_cell.length_c   1.000
_cell.angle_alpha   90.00
_cell.angle_beta   90.00
_cell.angle_gamma   90.00
#
_symmetry.space_group_name_H-M   'P 1'
#
loop_
_entity.id
_entity.type
_entity.pdbx_description
1 polymer ?
#
loop_
_entity_poly.entity_id
_entity_poly.type
_entity_poly.pdbx_seq_one_letter_code
_entity_poly.pdbx_strand_id
1 'polypeptide(L)'
;MTTTPTSPAPEPPTAADFRFMDAALAEANLALDEGEIPVGAVVVCNGKIIGRGHNMTERLHDVTAHAEMLAITAAASTLGGKYLRDCTLYVTMEPCLMCAGAIGWSQLSRVVY
;
A
#
# COMPACT_ATOMS: atom_id res chain seq x y z
N MET A 1 6.43 13.44 -2.81
CA MET A 1 6.17 12.00 -3.04
C MET A 1 7.44 11.32 -3.53
N THR A 2 7.80 10.23 -2.88
CA THR A 2 9.01 9.47 -3.20
C THR A 2 8.62 8.16 -3.86
N THR A 3 9.32 7.77 -4.92
CA THR A 3 9.13 6.49 -5.57
C THR A 3 10.33 5.59 -5.30
N THR A 4 10.08 4.35 -4.87
CA THR A 4 11.13 3.39 -4.58
C THR A 4 10.86 2.13 -5.40
N PRO A 5 11.46 1.99 -6.58
CA PRO A 5 11.32 0.76 -7.36
C PRO A 5 12.11 -0.38 -6.72
N THR A 6 11.65 -1.60 -6.89
CA THR A 6 12.40 -2.80 -6.48
C THR A 6 13.46 -3.18 -7.51
N SER A 7 13.46 -2.55 -8.67
CA SER A 7 14.52 -2.61 -9.67
C SER A 7 15.38 -1.33 -9.59
N PRO A 8 16.61 -1.33 -10.17
CA PRO A 8 17.61 -0.31 -9.86
C PRO A 8 17.40 1.09 -10.46
N ALA A 9 16.41 1.33 -11.30
CA ALA A 9 16.22 2.62 -11.95
C ALA A 9 15.03 3.39 -11.35
N PRO A 10 15.26 4.38 -10.45
CA PRO A 10 14.16 5.19 -9.95
C PRO A 10 13.59 6.07 -11.06
N GLU A 11 12.27 6.18 -11.11
CA GLU A 11 11.55 6.99 -12.07
C GLU A 11 10.84 8.15 -11.36
N PRO A 12 10.71 9.33 -12.02
CA PRO A 12 9.94 10.42 -11.45
C PRO A 12 8.45 10.04 -11.38
N PRO A 13 7.70 10.63 -10.42
CA PRO A 13 6.27 10.36 -10.32
C PRO A 13 5.51 10.83 -11.54
N THR A 14 4.50 10.07 -11.94
CA THR A 14 3.61 10.37 -13.06
C THR A 14 2.27 10.92 -12.55
N ALA A 15 1.43 11.41 -13.47
CA ALA A 15 0.06 11.83 -13.13
C ALA A 15 -0.75 10.68 -12.50
N ALA A 16 -0.56 9.46 -13.00
CA ALA A 16 -1.21 8.28 -12.42
C ALA A 16 -0.76 8.03 -10.98
N ASP A 17 0.52 8.24 -10.68
CA ASP A 17 1.03 8.11 -9.32
C ASP A 17 0.34 9.06 -8.35
N PHE A 18 0.14 10.32 -8.76
CA PHE A 18 -0.59 11.28 -7.93
C PHE A 18 -2.03 10.87 -7.72
N ARG A 19 -2.71 10.37 -8.76
CA ARG A 19 -4.09 9.92 -8.67
C ARG A 19 -4.24 8.74 -7.69
N PHE A 20 -3.34 7.76 -7.76
CA PHE A 20 -3.40 6.62 -6.84
C PHE A 20 -2.95 6.98 -5.44
N MET A 21 -2.05 7.94 -5.29
CA MET A 21 -1.71 8.47 -3.97
C MET A 21 -2.91 9.18 -3.34
N ASP A 22 -3.73 9.89 -4.11
CA ASP A 22 -4.96 10.48 -3.60
C ASP A 22 -5.92 9.40 -3.08
N ALA A 23 -5.99 8.25 -3.74
CA ALA A 23 -6.78 7.13 -3.25
C ALA A 23 -6.23 6.60 -1.91
N ALA A 24 -4.91 6.51 -1.76
CA ALA A 24 -4.28 6.12 -0.51
C ALA A 24 -4.56 7.14 0.61
N LEU A 25 -4.54 8.44 0.27
CA LEU A 25 -4.89 9.50 1.23
C LEU A 25 -6.35 9.40 1.67
N ALA A 26 -7.26 9.03 0.78
CA ALA A 26 -8.66 8.80 1.14
C ALA A 26 -8.78 7.66 2.17
N GLU A 27 -7.99 6.59 2.02
CA GLU A 27 -7.93 5.52 3.02
C GLU A 27 -7.37 6.02 4.35
N ALA A 28 -6.35 6.87 4.33
CA ALA A 28 -5.81 7.48 5.54
C ALA A 28 -6.86 8.30 6.29
N ASN A 29 -7.72 9.02 5.56
CA ASN A 29 -8.80 9.78 6.17
C ASN A 29 -9.84 8.87 6.83
N LEU A 30 -10.11 7.70 6.27
CA LEU A 30 -10.98 6.71 6.92
C LEU A 30 -10.39 6.25 8.25
N ALA A 31 -9.08 5.99 8.29
CA ALA A 31 -8.42 5.63 9.54
C ALA A 31 -8.54 6.75 10.57
N LEU A 32 -8.32 8.00 10.17
CA LEU A 32 -8.45 9.15 11.06
C LEU A 32 -9.86 9.24 11.66
N ASP A 33 -10.89 9.07 10.84
CA ASP A 33 -12.28 9.11 11.29
C ASP A 33 -12.60 7.99 12.29
N GLU A 34 -11.86 6.87 12.21
CA GLU A 34 -12.03 5.74 13.11
C GLU A 34 -11.16 5.83 14.39
N GLY A 35 -10.42 6.92 14.58
CA GLY A 35 -9.53 7.08 15.74
C GLY A 35 -8.22 6.31 15.62
N GLU A 36 -7.85 5.90 14.43
CA GLU A 36 -6.59 5.22 14.14
C GLU A 36 -5.51 6.20 13.70
N ILE A 37 -4.26 5.78 13.68
CA ILE A 37 -3.20 6.55 13.05
C ILE A 37 -3.50 6.66 11.55
N PRO A 38 -3.52 7.87 10.96
CA PRO A 38 -4.00 8.09 9.60
C PRO A 38 -2.99 7.66 8.53
N VAL A 39 -2.90 6.37 8.30
CA VAL A 39 -2.10 5.78 7.21
C VAL A 39 -3.03 5.02 6.29
N GLY A 40 -2.89 5.24 4.99
CA GLY A 40 -3.66 4.56 3.95
C GLY A 40 -2.76 4.00 2.88
N ALA A 41 -3.23 2.94 2.22
CA ALA A 41 -2.48 2.26 1.17
C ALA A 41 -3.42 1.66 0.13
N VAL A 42 -2.97 1.66 -1.13
CA VAL A 42 -3.64 0.93 -2.21
C VAL A 42 -2.61 0.17 -3.02
N VAL A 43 -3.00 -0.99 -3.53
CA VAL A 43 -2.20 -1.78 -4.47
C VAL A 43 -2.87 -1.68 -5.84
N VAL A 44 -2.07 -1.35 -6.85
CA VAL A 44 -2.53 -1.12 -8.22
C VAL A 44 -1.86 -2.13 -9.15
N CYS A 45 -2.65 -2.75 -10.01
CA CYS A 45 -2.17 -3.66 -11.04
C CYS A 45 -2.88 -3.33 -12.36
N ASN A 46 -2.12 -3.13 -13.44
CA ASN A 46 -2.67 -2.78 -14.75
C ASN A 46 -3.61 -1.56 -14.71
N GLY A 47 -3.23 -0.53 -13.96
CA GLY A 47 -4.02 0.70 -13.85
C GLY A 47 -5.27 0.61 -13.00
N LYS A 48 -5.48 -0.50 -12.28
CA LYS A 48 -6.65 -0.71 -11.42
C LYS A 48 -6.23 -0.96 -9.99
N ILE A 49 -6.97 -0.38 -9.05
CA ILE A 49 -6.80 -0.67 -7.63
C ILE A 49 -7.37 -2.06 -7.36
N ILE A 50 -6.53 -2.96 -6.88
CA ILE A 50 -6.90 -4.34 -6.56
C ILE A 50 -6.90 -4.63 -5.05
N GLY A 51 -6.41 -3.71 -4.24
CA GLY A 51 -6.43 -3.84 -2.78
C GLY A 51 -6.35 -2.48 -2.14
N ARG A 52 -7.08 -2.30 -1.04
CA ARG A 52 -7.08 -1.08 -0.23
C ARG A 52 -6.89 -1.45 1.23
N GLY A 53 -6.25 -0.57 1.98
CA GLY A 53 -6.12 -0.75 3.41
C GLY A 53 -5.86 0.58 4.10
N HIS A 54 -6.26 0.66 5.36
CA HIS A 54 -5.88 1.73 6.25
C HIS A 54 -5.59 1.15 7.62
N ASN A 55 -4.85 1.86 8.44
CA ASN A 55 -4.44 1.36 9.75
C ASN A 55 -5.67 0.99 10.58
N MET A 56 -5.67 -0.22 11.14
CA MET A 56 -6.75 -0.76 11.97
C MET A 56 -6.23 -1.46 13.21
N THR A 57 -5.06 -1.06 13.71
CA THR A 57 -4.42 -1.75 14.85
C THR A 57 -5.29 -1.73 16.10
N GLU A 58 -5.97 -0.62 16.39
CA GLU A 58 -6.86 -0.50 17.54
C GLU A 58 -8.15 -1.29 17.31
N ARG A 59 -8.77 -1.10 16.14
CA ARG A 59 -10.06 -1.70 15.83
C ARG A 59 -10.00 -3.23 15.79
N LEU A 60 -8.92 -3.79 15.26
CA LEU A 60 -8.74 -5.24 15.13
C LEU A 60 -7.98 -5.85 16.32
N HIS A 61 -7.51 -5.04 17.27
CA HIS A 61 -6.63 -5.49 18.35
C HIS A 61 -5.44 -6.29 17.79
N ASP A 62 -4.80 -5.73 16.75
CA ASP A 62 -3.76 -6.42 16.00
C ASP A 62 -2.63 -5.44 15.67
N VAL A 63 -1.47 -5.63 16.29
CA VAL A 63 -0.31 -4.76 16.07
C VAL A 63 0.22 -4.82 14.64
N THR A 64 -0.16 -5.84 13.87
CA THR A 64 0.27 -5.98 12.46
C THR A 64 -0.73 -5.39 11.48
N ALA A 65 -1.88 -4.88 11.92
CA ALA A 65 -2.93 -4.37 11.05
C ALA A 65 -2.60 -2.97 10.51
N HIS A 66 -1.43 -2.83 9.90
CA HIS A 66 -1.00 -1.64 9.19
C HIS A 66 -1.67 -1.56 7.82
N ALA A 67 -1.81 -0.35 7.29
CA ALA A 67 -2.44 -0.10 5.99
C ALA A 67 -1.84 -0.98 4.89
N GLU A 68 -0.51 -1.08 4.83
CA GLU A 68 0.20 -1.85 3.81
C GLU A 68 -0.13 -3.34 3.92
N MET A 69 -0.13 -3.88 5.14
CA MET A 69 -0.45 -5.30 5.37
C MET A 69 -1.86 -5.62 4.90
N LEU A 70 -2.82 -4.78 5.21
CA LEU A 70 -4.22 -4.97 4.82
C LEU A 70 -4.41 -4.83 3.31
N ALA A 71 -3.74 -3.86 2.69
CA ALA A 71 -3.81 -3.67 1.24
C ALA A 71 -3.18 -4.84 0.47
N ILE A 72 -2.04 -5.34 0.95
CA ILE A 72 -1.36 -6.51 0.36
C ILE A 72 -2.26 -7.75 0.46
N THR A 73 -2.85 -8.00 1.62
CA THR A 73 -3.76 -9.13 1.82
C THR A 73 -4.97 -9.05 0.90
N ALA A 74 -5.58 -7.87 0.79
CA ALA A 74 -6.73 -7.65 -0.09
C ALA A 74 -6.34 -7.85 -1.57
N ALA A 75 -5.19 -7.35 -1.99
CA ALA A 75 -4.71 -7.49 -3.36
C ALA A 75 -4.44 -8.96 -3.70
N ALA A 76 -3.79 -9.69 -2.80
CA ALA A 76 -3.52 -11.11 -2.98
C ALA A 76 -4.82 -11.91 -3.11
N SER A 77 -5.82 -11.58 -2.31
CA SER A 77 -7.15 -12.19 -2.42
C SER A 77 -7.79 -11.92 -3.78
N THR A 78 -7.70 -10.69 -4.27
CA THR A 78 -8.25 -10.30 -5.57
C THR A 78 -7.57 -11.06 -6.71
N LEU A 79 -6.24 -11.20 -6.67
CA LEU A 79 -5.49 -11.91 -7.70
C LEU A 79 -5.57 -13.44 -7.57
N GLY A 80 -5.95 -13.93 -6.40
CA GLY A 80 -5.97 -15.37 -6.12
C GLY A 80 -4.58 -15.98 -5.94
N GLY A 81 -3.60 -15.20 -5.48
CA GLY A 81 -2.24 -15.66 -5.26
C GLY A 81 -1.44 -14.70 -4.40
N LYS A 82 -0.39 -15.19 -3.76
CA LYS A 82 0.39 -14.43 -2.77
C LYS A 82 1.42 -13.46 -3.38
N TYR A 83 1.74 -13.61 -4.65
CA TYR A 83 2.74 -12.76 -5.30
C TYR A 83 2.07 -11.66 -6.10
N LEU A 84 2.51 -10.43 -5.84
CA LEU A 84 1.96 -9.21 -6.43
C LEU A 84 2.92 -8.64 -7.48
N ARG A 85 3.40 -9.50 -8.37
CA ARG A 85 4.29 -9.11 -9.46
C ARG A 85 3.57 -8.14 -10.39
N ASP A 86 4.31 -7.18 -10.90
CA ASP A 86 3.80 -6.12 -11.77
C ASP A 86 2.75 -5.22 -11.11
N CYS A 87 2.69 -5.24 -9.77
CA CYS A 87 1.83 -4.36 -9.00
C CYS A 87 2.64 -3.26 -8.30
N THR A 88 1.99 -2.14 -8.05
CA THR A 88 2.58 -1.00 -7.34
C THR A 88 1.80 -0.76 -6.05
N LEU A 89 2.50 -0.58 -4.95
CA LEU A 89 1.93 -0.16 -3.68
C LEU A 89 2.08 1.35 -3.54
N TYR A 90 0.97 2.04 -3.26
CA TYR A 90 0.96 3.45 -2.87
C TYR A 90 0.58 3.53 -1.40
N VAL A 91 1.40 4.21 -0.62
CA VAL A 91 1.18 4.35 0.83
C VAL A 91 1.52 5.77 1.27
N THR A 92 0.75 6.31 2.20
CA THR A 92 0.86 7.72 2.60
C THR A 92 2.02 8.00 3.55
N MET A 93 2.70 6.96 4.02
CA MET A 93 3.85 7.07 4.94
C MET A 93 4.89 6.02 4.55
N GLU A 94 6.17 6.31 4.75
CA GLU A 94 7.24 5.34 4.50
C GLU A 94 6.97 4.06 5.29
N PRO A 95 7.00 2.88 4.63
CA PRO A 95 6.75 1.61 5.31
C PRO A 95 7.75 1.34 6.44
N CYS A 96 7.25 0.82 7.57
CA CYS A 96 8.07 0.36 8.66
C CYS A 96 8.81 -0.94 8.28
N LEU A 97 9.71 -1.41 9.16
CA LEU A 97 10.49 -2.61 8.90
C LEU A 97 9.61 -3.84 8.62
N MET A 98 8.54 -4.03 9.38
CA MET A 98 7.61 -5.14 9.19
C MET A 98 6.97 -5.09 7.80
N CYS A 99 6.44 -3.93 7.41
CA CYS A 99 5.78 -3.75 6.13
C CYS A 99 6.78 -3.83 4.97
N ALA A 100 7.99 -3.31 5.14
CA ALA A 100 9.05 -3.43 4.14
C ALA A 100 9.40 -4.90 3.88
N GLY A 101 9.44 -5.74 4.93
CA GLY A 101 9.62 -7.17 4.80
C GLY A 101 8.49 -7.84 4.02
N ALA A 102 7.25 -7.49 4.34
CA ALA A 102 6.07 -8.01 3.64
C ALA A 102 6.05 -7.60 2.17
N ILE A 103 6.43 -6.37 1.87
CA ILE A 103 6.55 -5.86 0.50
C ILE A 103 7.54 -6.71 -0.30
N GLY A 104 8.71 -7.00 0.29
CA GLY A 104 9.71 -7.83 -0.34
C GLY A 104 9.22 -9.25 -0.59
N TRP A 105 8.60 -9.87 0.39
CA TRP A 105 8.07 -11.23 0.27
C TRP A 105 6.93 -11.34 -0.74
N SER A 106 6.10 -10.29 -0.86
CA SER A 106 4.99 -10.27 -1.83
C SER A 106 5.44 -10.02 -3.27
N GLN A 107 6.71 -9.66 -3.48
CA GLN A 107 7.31 -9.38 -4.78
C GLN A 107 6.64 -8.21 -5.53
N LEU A 108 6.17 -7.21 -4.78
CA LEU A 108 5.71 -5.96 -5.37
C LEU A 108 6.81 -5.34 -6.22
N SER A 109 6.45 -4.84 -7.40
CA SER A 109 7.42 -4.29 -8.35
C SER A 109 7.85 -2.88 -8.02
N ARG A 110 7.00 -2.12 -7.32
CA ARG A 110 7.26 -0.71 -7.05
C ARG A 110 6.50 -0.26 -5.80
N VAL A 111 7.12 0.63 -5.03
CA VAL A 111 6.50 1.28 -3.87
C VAL A 111 6.62 2.78 -4.04
N VAL A 112 5.52 3.48 -3.81
CA VAL A 112 5.42 4.94 -3.86
C VAL A 112 4.94 5.45 -2.50
N TYR A 113 5.70 6.38 -1.91
CA TYR A 113 5.34 6.97 -0.61
C TYR A 113 5.79 8.43 -0.48
#